data_05a7008c070eb4f0878a4dc51157a8ae
#
_entry.id   05a7008c070eb4f0878a4dc51157a8ae
#
_cell.length_a   1.000
_cell.length_b   1.000
_cell.length_c   1.000
_cell.angle_alpha   90.00
_cell.angle_beta   90.00
_cell.angle_gamma   90.00
#
_symmetry.space_group_name_H-M   'P 1'
#
loop_
_entity.id
_entity.type
_entity.pdbx_description
1 polymer ?
#
loop_
_entity_poly.entity_id
_entity_poly.type
_entity_poly.pdbx_seq_one_letter_code
_entity_poly.pdbx_strand_id
1 'polypeptide(L)'
;YLRFWLSICRTSLAVSALKIMRYCPNFSPCFLTPNFSRRFPMAHTLLFSGYGAPGCDDLAVCRLTADGTLETLSTLRHGRAPSFCCRGQNGWIYAASERGDGADVTAYVLDGTTLREIARIEIPTGRGLCHLYACGDVIYGSCFENGLYFAVDSALTRILWQFQPAGANAHWVQSVGHALFLADLGNSRLYRLALENNLPTGSVKTLPQPTGSGPRQVLDAGDGMLDCVYELDGHMRVLNHDGCTVSTVQASTVPKPRSWPGGACATADSTLFVSNRGPNTISAWQRSGPTRHFLCEWPTGDWPRAL
;
A
#
# COMPACT_ATOMS: atom_id res chain seq x y z
N TYR A 1 -13.74 -16.34 -10.29
CA TYR A 1 -12.43 -16.22 -9.61
C TYR A 1 -12.46 -14.94 -8.80
N LEU A 2 -12.63 -15.05 -7.46
CA LEU A 2 -12.56 -13.93 -6.54
C LEU A 2 -11.08 -13.49 -6.43
N ARG A 3 -10.76 -12.30 -6.94
CA ARG A 3 -9.44 -11.68 -6.74
C ARG A 3 -9.54 -10.80 -5.49
N PHE A 4 -9.11 -11.32 -4.35
CA PHE A 4 -8.99 -10.54 -3.13
C PHE A 4 -7.61 -9.90 -3.07
N TRP A 5 -7.58 -8.60 -2.73
CA TRP A 5 -6.37 -7.84 -2.47
C TRP A 5 -6.25 -7.59 -0.98
N LEU A 6 -5.04 -7.72 -0.47
CA LEU A 6 -4.75 -7.52 0.95
C LEU A 6 -4.35 -6.06 1.15
N SER A 7 -5.20 -5.25 1.78
CA SER A 7 -4.80 -3.98 2.39
C SER A 7 -4.68 -4.20 3.89
N ILE A 8 -3.46 -4.26 4.41
CA ILE A 8 -3.22 -4.54 5.83
C ILE A 8 -3.07 -3.24 6.58
N CYS A 9 -3.99 -3.00 7.51
CA CYS A 9 -3.84 -1.96 8.49
C CYS A 9 -2.72 -2.32 9.49
N ARG A 10 -1.82 -1.41 9.78
CA ARG A 10 -0.49 -1.45 10.43
C ARG A 10 -0.22 -2.33 11.68
N THR A 11 -0.95 -3.37 11.99
CA THR A 11 -0.72 -4.16 13.23
C THR A 11 -0.34 -5.62 13.07
N SER A 12 -0.19 -6.18 11.85
CA SER A 12 0.17 -7.60 11.73
C SER A 12 0.79 -8.02 10.39
N LEU A 13 1.98 -7.55 10.11
CA LEU A 13 2.76 -7.87 8.89
C LEU A 13 3.26 -9.32 8.80
N ALA A 14 3.39 -10.00 9.93
CA ALA A 14 3.79 -11.42 9.99
C ALA A 14 2.77 -12.38 9.32
N VAL A 15 1.57 -11.91 9.08
CA VAL A 15 0.41 -12.70 8.63
C VAL A 15 0.45 -13.04 7.14
N SER A 16 0.88 -12.10 6.29
CA SER A 16 0.93 -12.33 4.83
C SER A 16 1.99 -13.35 4.46
N ALA A 17 3.15 -13.30 5.13
CA ALA A 17 4.22 -14.29 4.95
C ALA A 17 3.79 -15.70 5.37
N LEU A 18 3.00 -15.82 6.45
CA LEU A 18 2.55 -17.12 6.96
C LEU A 18 1.51 -17.79 6.06
N LYS A 19 0.61 -17.02 5.43
CA LYS A 19 -0.39 -17.55 4.49
C LYS A 19 0.27 -18.11 3.23
N ILE A 20 1.34 -17.50 2.76
CA ILE A 20 2.15 -17.95 1.63
C ILE A 20 2.78 -19.33 1.93
N MET A 21 3.28 -19.54 3.14
CA MET A 21 3.91 -20.80 3.54
C MET A 21 2.96 -22.02 3.56
N ARG A 22 1.66 -21.87 3.87
CA ARG A 22 0.71 -22.98 3.96
C ARG A 22 0.16 -23.47 2.61
N TYR A 23 0.21 -22.66 1.56
CA TYR A 23 -0.29 -23.02 0.23
C TYR A 23 0.75 -23.62 -0.71
N CYS A 24 2.00 -23.83 -0.24
CA CYS A 24 3.06 -24.46 -1.03
C CYS A 24 3.39 -25.85 -0.49
N PRO A 25 2.81 -26.95 -1.04
CA PRO A 25 3.04 -28.31 -0.55
C PRO A 25 4.47 -28.84 -0.77
N ASN A 26 5.31 -28.14 -1.52
CA ASN A 26 6.68 -28.57 -1.88
C ASN A 26 7.78 -27.73 -1.23
N PHE A 27 7.53 -27.07 -0.11
CA PHE A 27 8.55 -26.31 0.59
C PHE A 27 9.44 -27.23 1.42
N SER A 28 10.68 -27.40 0.95
CA SER A 28 11.75 -28.02 1.77
C SER A 28 12.09 -27.09 2.95
N PRO A 29 12.16 -27.57 4.20
CA PRO A 29 12.30 -26.74 5.40
C PRO A 29 13.69 -26.14 5.61
N CYS A 30 14.46 -25.92 4.55
CA CYS A 30 15.90 -25.62 4.65
C CYS A 30 16.28 -24.26 5.25
N PHE A 31 15.35 -23.35 5.55
CA PHE A 31 15.73 -22.02 6.11
C PHE A 31 14.79 -21.46 7.17
N LEU A 32 14.10 -22.32 7.92
CA LEU A 32 13.52 -21.89 9.18
C LEU A 32 14.64 -21.87 10.22
N THR A 33 15.21 -20.70 10.50
CA THR A 33 15.98 -20.54 11.72
C THR A 33 15.09 -20.87 12.92
N PRO A 34 15.62 -21.45 14.02
CA PRO A 34 14.85 -21.97 15.16
C PRO A 34 13.94 -20.98 15.88
N ASN A 35 13.95 -19.71 15.48
CA ASN A 35 13.17 -18.63 16.11
C ASN A 35 11.78 -18.37 15.49
N PHE A 36 11.38 -19.06 14.41
CA PHE A 36 10.04 -18.93 13.82
C PHE A 36 8.95 -19.76 14.51
N SER A 37 9.27 -20.45 15.60
CA SER A 37 8.29 -21.15 16.46
C SER A 37 7.52 -20.23 17.41
N ARG A 38 7.62 -18.90 17.28
CA ARG A 38 6.76 -18.00 18.04
C ARG A 38 5.33 -18.16 17.54
N ARG A 39 4.52 -18.91 18.30
CA ARG A 39 3.05 -18.89 18.20
C ARG A 39 2.63 -17.44 18.29
N PHE A 40 1.70 -16.98 17.42
CA PHE A 40 1.09 -15.68 17.58
C PHE A 40 0.41 -15.64 18.95
N PRO A 41 0.79 -14.73 19.85
CA PRO A 41 0.25 -14.76 21.21
C PRO A 41 -1.25 -14.41 21.27
N MET A 42 -1.80 -13.85 20.17
CA MET A 42 -3.22 -13.43 20.09
C MET A 42 -3.76 -13.56 18.66
N ALA A 43 -5.08 -13.68 18.56
CA ALA A 43 -5.78 -13.59 17.29
C ALA A 43 -5.76 -12.15 16.76
N HIS A 44 -5.58 -11.97 15.45
CA HIS A 44 -5.58 -10.66 14.79
C HIS A 44 -6.82 -10.51 13.92
N THR A 45 -7.46 -9.34 13.99
CA THR A 45 -8.52 -8.95 13.05
C THR A 45 -7.88 -8.28 11.84
N LEU A 46 -8.25 -8.75 10.65
CA LEU A 46 -7.75 -8.26 9.37
C LEU A 46 -8.92 -7.78 8.53
N LEU A 47 -8.69 -6.73 7.74
CA LEU A 47 -9.60 -6.28 6.70
C LEU A 47 -9.01 -6.62 5.34
N PHE A 48 -9.81 -7.25 4.50
CA PHE A 48 -9.53 -7.49 3.09
C PHE A 48 -10.42 -6.59 2.25
N SER A 49 -9.84 -5.99 1.23
CA SER A 49 -10.56 -5.18 0.25
C SER A 49 -10.15 -5.57 -1.18
N GLY A 50 -11.05 -5.36 -2.13
CA GLY A 50 -10.79 -5.74 -3.51
C GLY A 50 -11.80 -5.15 -4.48
N TYR A 51 -11.63 -5.42 -5.78
CA TYR A 51 -12.50 -4.85 -6.80
C TYR A 51 -13.91 -5.46 -6.82
N GLY A 52 -14.10 -6.65 -6.23
CA GLY A 52 -15.36 -7.37 -6.28
C GLY A 52 -15.82 -7.73 -7.71
N ALA A 53 -16.54 -8.83 -7.86
CA ALA A 53 -17.33 -9.08 -9.05
C ALA A 53 -18.69 -8.36 -8.92
N PRO A 54 -19.37 -8.04 -10.02
CA PRO A 54 -20.71 -7.47 -9.95
C PRO A 54 -21.64 -8.31 -9.06
N GLY A 55 -22.23 -7.69 -8.05
CA GLY A 55 -23.11 -8.36 -7.10
C GLY A 55 -22.45 -9.11 -5.94
N CYS A 56 -21.12 -9.19 -5.88
CA CYS A 56 -20.38 -9.83 -4.80
C CYS A 56 -19.93 -8.83 -3.74
N ASP A 57 -19.65 -9.34 -2.53
CA ASP A 57 -19.00 -8.58 -1.47
C ASP A 57 -17.53 -8.33 -1.84
N ASP A 58 -17.04 -7.15 -1.51
CA ASP A 58 -15.71 -6.64 -1.88
C ASP A 58 -14.90 -6.15 -0.67
N LEU A 59 -15.49 -6.19 0.52
CA LEU A 59 -14.83 -6.04 1.81
C LEU A 59 -15.08 -7.28 2.67
N ALA A 60 -14.05 -7.75 3.38
CA ALA A 60 -14.18 -8.86 4.32
C ALA A 60 -13.39 -8.60 5.60
N VAL A 61 -14.04 -8.77 6.74
CA VAL A 61 -13.40 -8.81 8.06
C VAL A 61 -13.06 -10.25 8.38
N CYS A 62 -11.81 -10.53 8.66
CA CYS A 62 -11.32 -11.85 8.93
C CYS A 62 -10.57 -11.89 10.27
N ARG A 63 -10.56 -13.05 10.90
CA ARG A 63 -9.71 -13.36 12.04
C ARG A 63 -8.57 -14.27 11.59
N LEU A 64 -7.35 -13.89 11.92
CA LEU A 64 -6.22 -14.79 11.87
C LEU A 64 -6.03 -15.38 13.26
N THR A 65 -6.16 -16.69 13.38
CA THR A 65 -5.99 -17.44 14.63
C THR A 65 -4.51 -17.72 14.91
N ALA A 66 -4.17 -18.09 16.15
CA ALA A 66 -2.79 -18.35 16.56
C ALA A 66 -2.11 -19.51 15.81
N ASP A 67 -2.90 -20.43 15.26
CA ASP A 67 -2.41 -21.52 14.42
C ASP A 67 -2.24 -21.12 12.94
N GLY A 68 -2.55 -19.84 12.60
CA GLY A 68 -2.44 -19.27 11.26
C GLY A 68 -3.64 -19.57 10.35
N THR A 69 -4.75 -20.04 10.89
CA THR A 69 -6.00 -20.19 10.14
C THR A 69 -6.66 -18.82 9.93
N LEU A 70 -7.19 -18.58 8.74
CA LEU A 70 -7.95 -17.37 8.43
C LEU A 70 -9.45 -17.70 8.40
N GLU A 71 -10.20 -17.08 9.30
CA GLU A 71 -11.65 -17.21 9.41
C GLU A 71 -12.32 -15.93 8.91
N THR A 72 -13.26 -16.04 7.97
CA THR A 72 -14.11 -14.91 7.59
C THR A 72 -15.17 -14.68 8.66
N LEU A 73 -15.18 -13.50 9.26
CA LEU A 73 -16.13 -13.10 10.30
C LEU A 73 -17.37 -12.42 9.71
N SER A 74 -17.15 -11.53 8.76
CA SER A 74 -18.23 -10.86 8.01
C SER A 74 -17.73 -10.38 6.66
N THR A 75 -18.68 -10.13 5.76
CA THR A 75 -18.43 -9.52 4.46
C THR A 75 -19.38 -8.35 4.25
N LEU A 76 -18.98 -7.41 3.40
CA LEU A 76 -19.77 -6.24 3.04
C LEU A 76 -19.56 -5.93 1.57
N ARG A 77 -20.65 -5.58 0.89
CA ARG A 77 -20.60 -5.04 -0.45
C ARG A 77 -20.49 -3.52 -0.39
N HIS A 78 -19.29 -3.00 -0.62
CA HIS A 78 -19.06 -1.57 -0.84
C HIS A 78 -19.59 -1.16 -2.24
N GLY A 79 -19.35 -2.00 -3.25
CA GLY A 79 -19.90 -1.86 -4.60
C GLY A 79 -19.26 -0.77 -5.46
N ARG A 80 -18.09 -0.23 -5.03
CA ARG A 80 -17.39 0.88 -5.68
C ARG A 80 -15.90 0.62 -5.87
N ALA A 81 -15.53 -0.67 -6.02
CA ALA A 81 -14.15 -1.12 -6.19
C ALA A 81 -13.22 -0.61 -5.05
N PRO A 82 -13.41 -1.05 -3.80
CA PRO A 82 -12.57 -0.63 -2.66
C PRO A 82 -11.21 -1.30 -2.74
N SER A 83 -10.36 -0.85 -3.67
CA SER A 83 -9.06 -1.46 -3.94
C SER A 83 -8.04 -1.22 -2.84
N PHE A 84 -8.27 -0.22 -1.99
CA PHE A 84 -7.39 0.13 -0.89
C PHE A 84 -8.17 0.62 0.32
N CYS A 85 -7.69 0.23 1.51
CA CYS A 85 -8.21 0.74 2.78
C CYS A 85 -7.06 1.19 3.69
N CYS A 86 -7.31 2.24 4.47
CA CYS A 86 -6.42 2.65 5.55
C CYS A 86 -7.19 2.87 6.85
N ARG A 87 -6.48 2.85 7.98
CA ARG A 87 -7.07 3.16 9.29
C ARG A 87 -6.60 4.54 9.76
N GLY A 88 -7.54 5.39 10.15
CA GLY A 88 -7.25 6.67 10.76
C GLY A 88 -6.90 6.56 12.25
N GLN A 89 -6.35 7.65 12.81
CA GLN A 89 -6.07 7.74 14.24
C GLN A 89 -7.33 7.76 15.11
N ASN A 90 -8.47 8.21 14.55
CA ASN A 90 -9.79 8.15 15.17
C ASN A 90 -10.37 6.72 15.24
N GLY A 91 -9.63 5.72 14.74
CA GLY A 91 -10.05 4.33 14.69
C GLY A 91 -10.94 3.96 13.51
N TRP A 92 -11.38 4.93 12.70
CA TRP A 92 -12.18 4.69 11.51
C TRP A 92 -11.37 4.03 10.41
N ILE A 93 -12.05 3.28 9.56
CA ILE A 93 -11.50 2.62 8.38
C ILE A 93 -12.00 3.38 7.17
N TYR A 94 -11.08 3.83 6.33
CA TYR A 94 -11.37 4.56 5.10
C TYR A 94 -11.12 3.66 3.91
N ALA A 95 -12.13 3.53 3.03
CA ALA A 95 -12.05 2.77 1.80
C ALA A 95 -12.02 3.70 0.59
N ALA A 96 -11.09 3.44 -0.32
CA ALA A 96 -11.01 4.12 -1.61
C ALA A 96 -12.04 3.53 -2.58
N SER A 97 -12.58 4.33 -3.50
CA SER A 97 -13.33 3.82 -4.65
C SER A 97 -12.52 4.00 -5.93
N GLU A 98 -11.92 2.91 -6.43
CA GLU A 98 -11.10 2.92 -7.66
C GLU A 98 -11.98 2.72 -8.90
N ARG A 99 -12.76 3.76 -9.24
CA ARG A 99 -13.62 3.78 -10.42
C ARG A 99 -13.09 4.73 -11.48
N GLY A 100 -13.19 4.36 -12.74
CA GLY A 100 -12.76 5.22 -13.85
C GLY A 100 -13.65 6.44 -14.10
N ASP A 101 -14.89 6.43 -13.59
CA ASP A 101 -15.89 7.47 -13.76
C ASP A 101 -16.01 8.44 -12.57
N GLY A 102 -15.29 8.18 -11.47
CA GLY A 102 -15.34 9.01 -10.28
C GLY A 102 -14.42 8.55 -9.17
N ALA A 103 -14.41 9.25 -8.06
CA ALA A 103 -13.71 8.90 -6.84
C ALA A 103 -14.52 9.33 -5.61
N ASP A 104 -14.54 8.49 -4.60
CA ASP A 104 -15.07 8.82 -3.28
C ASP A 104 -14.26 8.12 -2.18
N VAL A 105 -14.31 8.67 -0.98
CA VAL A 105 -13.80 8.06 0.23
C VAL A 105 -14.96 7.72 1.12
N THR A 106 -15.06 6.47 1.55
CA THR A 106 -16.09 6.02 2.49
C THR A 106 -15.44 5.64 3.82
N ALA A 107 -16.01 6.12 4.92
CA ALA A 107 -15.56 5.79 6.27
C ALA A 107 -16.47 4.75 6.92
N TYR A 108 -15.85 3.80 7.59
CA TYR A 108 -16.49 2.73 8.36
C TYR A 108 -16.01 2.71 9.80
N VAL A 109 -16.87 2.28 10.68
CA VAL A 109 -16.50 1.78 12.01
C VAL A 109 -16.66 0.26 12.03
N LEU A 110 -15.75 -0.39 12.75
CA LEU A 110 -15.86 -1.82 13.03
C LEU A 110 -16.63 -1.98 14.37
N ASP A 111 -17.86 -2.47 14.27
CA ASP A 111 -18.72 -2.77 15.40
C ASP A 111 -18.73 -4.28 15.63
N GLY A 112 -18.01 -4.73 16.65
CA GLY A 112 -17.72 -6.15 16.83
C GLY A 112 -16.94 -6.73 15.63
N THR A 113 -17.64 -7.45 14.76
CA THR A 113 -17.05 -8.03 13.53
C THR A 113 -17.62 -7.41 12.26
N THR A 114 -18.53 -6.45 12.36
CA THR A 114 -19.28 -5.91 11.23
C THR A 114 -18.82 -4.48 10.90
N LEU A 115 -18.62 -4.19 9.62
CA LEU A 115 -18.35 -2.83 9.14
C LEU A 115 -19.68 -2.08 8.98
N ARG A 116 -19.75 -0.90 9.56
CA ARG A 116 -20.89 0.02 9.41
C ARG A 116 -20.39 1.33 8.79
N GLU A 117 -20.94 1.71 7.64
CA GLU A 117 -20.68 3.00 7.00
C GLU A 117 -21.17 4.14 7.89
N ILE A 118 -20.35 5.17 8.06
CA ILE A 118 -20.65 6.34 8.90
C ILE A 118 -20.55 7.67 8.19
N ALA A 119 -19.72 7.75 7.15
CA ALA A 119 -19.54 8.96 6.35
C ALA A 119 -19.02 8.62 4.95
N ARG A 120 -19.26 9.52 4.01
CA ARG A 120 -18.74 9.46 2.64
C ARG A 120 -18.54 10.86 2.09
N ILE A 121 -17.45 11.04 1.35
CA ILE A 121 -17.20 12.27 0.60
C ILE A 121 -16.88 11.93 -0.86
N GLU A 122 -17.53 12.58 -1.80
CA GLU A 122 -17.15 12.52 -3.20
C GLU A 122 -16.01 13.49 -3.48
N ILE A 123 -15.13 13.07 -4.40
CA ILE A 123 -14.04 13.89 -4.92
C ILE A 123 -14.43 14.28 -6.35
N PRO A 124 -15.06 15.45 -6.58
CA PRO A 124 -15.78 15.74 -7.82
C PRO A 124 -14.93 15.65 -9.08
N THR A 125 -13.63 15.93 -8.99
CA THR A 125 -12.68 15.86 -10.11
C THR A 125 -11.84 14.59 -10.10
N GLY A 126 -11.97 13.72 -9.08
CA GLY A 126 -11.15 12.51 -8.92
C GLY A 126 -11.62 11.36 -9.80
N ARG A 127 -10.67 10.55 -10.32
CA ARG A 127 -10.95 9.31 -11.04
C ARG A 127 -9.91 8.25 -10.72
N GLY A 128 -10.37 7.02 -10.44
CA GLY A 128 -9.48 5.90 -10.15
C GLY A 128 -8.71 6.08 -8.83
N LEU A 129 -9.42 6.32 -7.72
CA LEU A 129 -8.82 6.48 -6.40
C LEU A 129 -8.19 5.15 -5.94
N CYS A 130 -6.88 5.01 -6.09
CA CYS A 130 -6.14 3.77 -5.87
C CYS A 130 -5.37 3.68 -4.55
N HIS A 131 -5.23 4.79 -3.81
CA HIS A 131 -4.50 4.82 -2.55
C HIS A 131 -5.06 5.87 -1.60
N LEU A 132 -5.08 5.53 -0.30
CA LEU A 132 -5.42 6.42 0.82
C LEU A 132 -4.30 6.38 1.87
N TYR A 133 -4.05 7.51 2.50
CA TYR A 133 -3.09 7.65 3.59
C TYR A 133 -3.64 8.54 4.69
N ALA A 134 -3.68 8.03 5.92
CA ALA A 134 -4.11 8.79 7.08
C ALA A 134 -2.90 9.45 7.79
N CYS A 135 -2.97 10.76 7.96
CA CYS A 135 -1.96 11.58 8.64
C CYS A 135 -2.65 12.50 9.64
N GLY A 136 -2.61 12.16 10.93
CA GLY A 136 -3.36 12.88 11.94
C GLY A 136 -4.87 12.85 11.67
N ASP A 137 -5.46 14.02 11.57
CA ASP A 137 -6.87 14.27 11.26
C ASP A 137 -7.14 14.49 9.75
N VAL A 138 -6.16 14.21 8.90
CA VAL A 138 -6.22 14.37 7.46
C VAL A 138 -6.15 13.01 6.76
N ILE A 139 -6.99 12.79 5.76
CA ILE A 139 -6.96 11.64 4.87
C ILE A 139 -6.55 12.11 3.47
N TYR A 140 -5.42 11.62 3.01
CA TYR A 140 -4.91 11.86 1.66
C TYR A 140 -5.35 10.78 0.70
N GLY A 141 -5.51 11.13 -0.58
CA GLY A 141 -5.79 10.19 -1.65
C GLY A 141 -5.03 10.48 -2.93
N SER A 142 -4.82 9.41 -3.73
CA SER A 142 -4.21 9.46 -5.06
C SER A 142 -5.16 8.87 -6.08
N CYS A 143 -5.52 9.64 -7.11
CA CYS A 143 -6.39 9.24 -8.21
C CYS A 143 -5.56 8.94 -9.45
N PHE A 144 -5.44 7.67 -9.81
CA PHE A 144 -4.56 7.18 -10.87
C PHE A 144 -4.93 7.69 -12.26
N GLU A 145 -6.22 7.64 -12.61
CA GLU A 145 -6.69 7.89 -13.97
C GLU A 145 -6.48 9.33 -14.45
N ASN A 146 -6.52 10.30 -13.54
CA ASN A 146 -6.39 11.71 -13.88
C ASN A 146 -5.29 12.46 -13.12
N GLY A 147 -4.47 11.75 -12.33
CA GLY A 147 -3.31 12.31 -11.67
C GLY A 147 -3.60 13.25 -10.49
N LEU A 148 -4.81 13.22 -9.92
CA LEU A 148 -5.19 14.06 -8.81
C LEU A 148 -4.69 13.49 -7.49
N TYR A 149 -4.01 14.32 -6.69
CA TYR A 149 -3.80 14.13 -5.26
C TYR A 149 -4.72 15.07 -4.49
N PHE A 150 -5.25 14.59 -3.37
CA PHE A 150 -6.13 15.40 -2.53
C PHE A 150 -5.94 15.10 -1.05
N ALA A 151 -6.46 15.99 -0.22
CA ALA A 151 -6.63 15.79 1.21
C ALA A 151 -8.05 16.16 1.63
N VAL A 152 -8.64 15.37 2.51
CA VAL A 152 -9.93 15.63 3.17
C VAL A 152 -9.75 15.56 4.68
N ASP A 153 -10.64 16.18 5.43
CA ASP A 153 -10.68 16.01 6.88
C ASP A 153 -11.11 14.57 7.23
N SER A 154 -10.69 14.08 8.39
CA SER A 154 -10.98 12.70 8.83
C SER A 154 -12.48 12.45 9.08
N ALA A 155 -13.30 13.51 9.24
CA ALA A 155 -14.75 13.41 9.34
C ALA A 155 -15.43 13.30 7.98
N LEU A 156 -14.68 13.43 6.87
CA LEU A 156 -15.16 13.42 5.48
C LEU A 156 -16.21 14.50 5.19
N THR A 157 -16.02 15.71 5.73
CA THR A 157 -16.95 16.84 5.55
C THR A 157 -16.51 17.82 4.49
N ARG A 158 -15.20 17.91 4.21
CA ARG A 158 -14.64 18.88 3.26
C ARG A 158 -13.30 18.44 2.67
N ILE A 159 -13.02 18.91 1.45
CA ILE A 159 -11.73 18.82 0.80
C ILE A 159 -10.86 19.97 1.34
N LEU A 160 -9.65 19.63 1.81
CA LEU A 160 -8.71 20.57 2.42
C LEU A 160 -7.62 21.05 1.46
N TRP A 161 -7.24 20.17 0.51
CA TRP A 161 -6.16 20.44 -0.43
C TRP A 161 -6.29 19.58 -1.68
N GLN A 162 -5.79 20.08 -2.80
CA GLN A 162 -5.71 19.36 -4.07
C GLN A 162 -4.45 19.77 -4.84
N PHE A 163 -3.87 18.79 -5.57
CA PHE A 163 -2.76 19.00 -6.47
C PHE A 163 -2.88 18.04 -7.66
N GLN A 164 -2.83 18.56 -8.88
CA GLN A 164 -3.02 17.78 -10.10
C GLN A 164 -2.00 18.18 -11.17
N PRO A 165 -0.82 17.56 -11.21
CA PRO A 165 0.16 17.80 -12.27
C PRO A 165 -0.32 17.21 -13.60
N ALA A 166 -0.02 17.91 -14.69
CA ALA A 166 -0.42 17.48 -16.04
C ALA A 166 0.21 16.12 -16.41
N GLY A 167 -0.59 15.21 -16.98
CA GLY A 167 -0.14 13.90 -17.45
C GLY A 167 0.27 12.92 -16.35
N ALA A 168 -0.03 13.22 -15.09
CA ALA A 168 0.31 12.35 -13.96
C ALA A 168 -0.58 11.11 -13.92
N ASN A 169 0.01 10.00 -13.42
CA ASN A 169 -0.72 8.87 -12.88
C ASN A 169 -0.41 8.79 -11.37
N ALA A 170 -1.21 9.50 -10.57
CA ALA A 170 -1.03 9.61 -9.13
C ALA A 170 -1.22 8.23 -8.47
N HIS A 171 -0.18 7.70 -7.80
CA HIS A 171 -0.25 6.33 -7.31
C HIS A 171 -0.11 6.18 -5.80
N TRP A 172 0.67 7.05 -5.16
CA TRP A 172 0.96 6.94 -3.74
C TRP A 172 1.13 8.29 -3.09
N VAL A 173 0.71 8.40 -1.85
CA VAL A 173 0.96 9.54 -0.98
C VAL A 173 1.37 9.06 0.40
N GLN A 174 2.44 9.64 0.95
CA GLN A 174 2.94 9.30 2.29
C GLN A 174 3.72 10.44 2.90
N SER A 175 3.53 10.69 4.21
CA SER A 175 4.43 11.58 4.95
C SER A 175 5.65 10.82 5.47
N VAL A 176 6.80 11.48 5.41
CA VAL A 176 8.04 11.03 6.02
C VAL A 176 8.65 12.24 6.74
N GLY A 177 8.73 12.18 8.06
CA GLY A 177 9.05 13.35 8.88
C GLY A 177 8.03 14.48 8.66
N HIS A 178 8.53 15.68 8.40
CA HIS A 178 7.71 16.87 8.11
C HIS A 178 7.51 17.11 6.60
N ALA A 179 7.59 16.10 5.78
CA ALA A 179 7.40 16.22 4.34
C ALA A 179 6.36 15.18 3.83
N LEU A 180 5.56 15.61 2.86
CA LEU A 180 4.67 14.74 2.08
C LEU A 180 5.37 14.37 0.78
N PHE A 181 5.42 13.08 0.48
CA PHE A 181 5.91 12.54 -0.78
C PHE A 181 4.76 11.99 -1.60
N LEU A 182 4.73 12.32 -2.88
CA LEU A 182 3.73 11.88 -3.85
C LEU A 182 4.45 11.12 -4.96
N ALA A 183 3.97 9.93 -5.30
CA ALA A 183 4.54 9.14 -6.38
C ALA A 183 3.70 9.29 -7.66
N ASP A 184 4.31 9.80 -8.72
CA ASP A 184 3.74 9.95 -10.05
C ASP A 184 4.36 8.92 -10.99
N LEU A 185 3.62 7.84 -11.19
CA LEU A 185 4.05 6.70 -11.99
C LEU A 185 4.19 7.10 -13.48
N GLY A 186 3.24 7.87 -13.99
CA GLY A 186 3.19 8.24 -15.40
C GLY A 186 4.34 9.14 -15.84
N ASN A 187 4.63 10.17 -15.05
CA ASN A 187 5.70 11.14 -15.39
C ASN A 187 7.08 10.72 -14.85
N SER A 188 7.23 9.57 -14.20
CA SER A 188 8.47 9.14 -13.54
C SER A 188 9.03 10.22 -12.62
N ARG A 189 8.23 10.67 -11.66
CA ARG A 189 8.57 11.74 -10.71
C ARG A 189 8.09 11.42 -9.31
N LEU A 190 8.76 11.99 -8.33
CA LEU A 190 8.22 12.21 -7.02
C LEU A 190 7.99 13.71 -6.84
N TYR A 191 7.01 14.06 -6.01
CA TYR A 191 6.84 15.42 -5.53
C TYR A 191 7.05 15.43 -4.02
N ARG A 192 7.68 16.49 -3.53
CA ARG A 192 7.88 16.72 -2.10
C ARG A 192 7.28 18.06 -1.71
N LEU A 193 6.48 18.06 -0.65
CA LEU A 193 5.88 19.26 -0.04
C LEU A 193 6.22 19.27 1.44
N ALA A 194 6.44 20.46 2.00
CA ALA A 194 6.52 20.61 3.45
C ALA A 194 5.13 20.40 4.08
N LEU A 195 5.07 19.88 5.29
CA LEU A 195 3.85 19.70 6.06
C LEU A 195 3.87 20.56 7.32
N GLU A 196 2.79 21.30 7.53
CA GLU A 196 2.45 21.96 8.79
C GLU A 196 1.03 21.57 9.19
N ASN A 197 0.84 21.15 10.44
CA ASN A 197 -0.46 20.66 10.94
C ASN A 197 -1.08 19.60 10.02
N ASN A 198 -0.26 18.66 9.53
CA ASN A 198 -0.63 17.59 8.61
C ASN A 198 -1.16 18.06 7.24
N LEU A 199 -0.97 19.31 6.85
CA LEU A 199 -1.36 19.84 5.54
C LEU A 199 -0.13 20.37 4.78
N PRO A 200 -0.12 20.25 3.43
CA PRO A 200 0.95 20.77 2.60
C PRO A 200 1.02 22.30 2.67
N THR A 201 2.24 22.79 2.80
CA THR A 201 2.55 24.24 2.78
C THR A 201 3.65 24.55 1.80
N GLY A 202 3.68 25.80 1.32
CA GLY A 202 4.72 26.30 0.44
C GLY A 202 4.66 25.71 -0.98
N SER A 203 5.81 25.70 -1.65
CA SER A 203 5.94 25.27 -3.04
C SER A 203 6.18 23.76 -3.15
N VAL A 204 5.69 23.18 -4.24
CA VAL A 204 5.94 21.78 -4.61
C VAL A 204 7.35 21.65 -5.18
N LYS A 205 8.20 20.81 -4.58
CA LYS A 205 9.49 20.43 -5.13
C LYS A 205 9.31 19.18 -5.99
N THR A 206 9.61 19.28 -7.28
CA THR A 206 9.65 18.13 -8.19
C THR A 206 10.99 17.41 -8.06
N LEU A 207 10.95 16.09 -7.88
CA LEU A 207 12.11 15.21 -7.75
C LEU A 207 12.10 14.22 -8.95
N PRO A 208 12.83 14.54 -10.04
CA PRO A 208 12.87 13.70 -11.22
C PRO A 208 13.44 12.32 -10.89
N GLN A 209 12.85 11.27 -11.48
CA GLN A 209 13.31 9.90 -11.37
C GLN A 209 13.76 9.42 -12.77
N PRO A 210 14.48 8.30 -12.90
CA PRO A 210 14.87 7.80 -14.20
C PRO A 210 13.66 7.68 -15.15
N THR A 211 13.78 8.19 -16.36
CA THR A 211 12.70 8.20 -17.36
C THR A 211 12.17 6.79 -17.60
N GLY A 212 10.86 6.63 -17.56
CA GLY A 212 10.18 5.34 -17.73
C GLY A 212 10.31 4.38 -16.54
N SER A 213 10.82 4.83 -15.39
CA SER A 213 10.93 3.98 -14.21
C SER A 213 9.61 3.73 -13.49
N GLY A 214 8.70 4.71 -13.48
CA GLY A 214 7.38 4.62 -12.88
C GLY A 214 7.41 4.38 -11.37
N PRO A 215 7.76 5.41 -10.55
CA PRO A 215 7.70 5.30 -9.10
C PRO A 215 6.25 5.05 -8.67
N ARG A 216 6.05 3.96 -7.93
CA ARG A 216 4.71 3.49 -7.55
C ARG A 216 4.40 3.72 -6.09
N GLN A 217 5.35 3.43 -5.21
CA GLN A 217 5.18 3.48 -3.76
C GLN A 217 6.43 4.01 -3.09
N VAL A 218 6.25 4.86 -2.09
CA VAL A 218 7.31 5.40 -1.24
C VAL A 218 7.06 4.95 0.19
N LEU A 219 8.10 4.46 0.88
CA LEU A 219 8.07 4.08 2.28
C LEU A 219 9.15 4.83 3.04
N ASP A 220 8.89 5.15 4.29
CA ASP A 220 9.93 5.61 5.21
C ASP A 220 10.94 4.47 5.46
N ALA A 221 12.19 4.72 5.16
CA ALA A 221 13.28 3.77 5.40
C ALA A 221 14.07 4.07 6.68
N GLY A 222 13.73 5.15 7.38
CA GLY A 222 14.49 5.67 8.52
C GLY A 222 15.72 6.47 8.09
N ASP A 223 16.37 7.13 9.02
CA ASP A 223 17.63 7.88 8.83
C ASP A 223 17.61 8.87 7.66
N GLY A 224 16.47 9.48 7.39
CA GLY A 224 16.31 10.41 6.29
C GLY A 224 16.31 9.78 4.90
N MET A 225 16.03 8.48 4.81
CA MET A 225 15.95 7.74 3.55
C MET A 225 14.54 7.27 3.24
N LEU A 226 14.31 6.98 1.96
CA LEU A 226 13.06 6.47 1.42
C LEU A 226 13.32 5.17 0.67
N ASP A 227 12.49 4.15 0.85
CA ASP A 227 12.37 3.05 -0.10
C ASP A 227 11.33 3.41 -1.15
N CYS A 228 11.72 3.39 -2.39
CA CYS A 228 10.81 3.63 -3.52
C CYS A 228 10.73 2.39 -4.41
N VAL A 229 9.53 1.91 -4.65
CA VAL A 229 9.25 0.79 -5.57
C VAL A 229 8.89 1.35 -6.94
N TYR A 230 9.52 0.85 -7.99
CA TYR A 230 9.35 1.30 -9.36
C TYR A 230 8.71 0.20 -10.19
N GLU A 231 7.48 0.44 -10.63
CA GLU A 231 6.69 -0.56 -11.35
C GLU A 231 7.23 -0.83 -12.76
N LEU A 232 7.58 0.23 -13.48
CA LEU A 232 7.84 0.12 -14.91
C LEU A 232 9.23 -0.39 -15.26
N ASP A 233 10.23 -0.19 -14.40
CA ASP A 233 11.58 -0.71 -14.63
C ASP A 233 11.96 -1.91 -13.75
N GLY A 234 11.09 -2.28 -12.81
CA GLY A 234 11.27 -3.50 -12.01
C GLY A 234 12.24 -3.37 -10.84
N HIS A 235 12.63 -2.15 -10.47
CA HIS A 235 13.58 -1.90 -9.42
C HIS A 235 12.94 -1.41 -8.11
N MET A 236 13.72 -1.52 -7.07
CA MET A 236 13.53 -0.83 -5.81
C MET A 236 14.76 0.04 -5.58
N ARG A 237 14.56 1.31 -5.23
CA ARG A 237 15.64 2.25 -4.95
C ARG A 237 15.53 2.83 -3.57
N VAL A 238 16.68 2.99 -2.94
CA VAL A 238 16.80 3.82 -1.74
C VAL A 238 17.14 5.22 -2.19
N LEU A 239 16.36 6.19 -1.74
CA LEU A 239 16.55 7.60 -2.06
C LEU A 239 16.82 8.38 -0.78
N ASN A 240 17.55 9.49 -0.89
CA ASN A 240 17.54 10.52 0.14
C ASN A 240 16.28 11.40 0.03
N HIS A 241 16.05 12.30 0.98
CA HIS A 241 14.88 13.20 0.96
C HIS A 241 14.87 14.21 -0.19
N ASP A 242 15.96 14.37 -0.92
CA ASP A 242 16.03 15.18 -2.13
C ASP A 242 15.72 14.38 -3.41
N GLY A 243 15.36 13.11 -3.25
CA GLY A 243 15.00 12.21 -4.35
C GLY A 243 16.20 11.64 -5.12
N CYS A 244 17.42 11.86 -4.62
CA CYS A 244 18.61 11.29 -5.24
C CYS A 244 18.75 9.82 -4.86
N THR A 245 19.00 8.97 -5.86
CA THR A 245 19.23 7.53 -5.66
C THR A 245 20.55 7.28 -4.93
N VAL A 246 20.48 6.54 -3.82
CA VAL A 246 21.61 6.11 -3.03
C VAL A 246 22.00 4.66 -3.38
N SER A 247 21.01 3.79 -3.53
CA SER A 247 21.23 2.42 -3.98
C SER A 247 20.04 1.89 -4.80
N THR A 248 20.30 0.84 -5.58
CA THR A 248 19.29 0.22 -6.47
C THR A 248 19.43 -1.29 -6.40
N VAL A 249 18.30 -1.99 -6.30
CA VAL A 249 18.23 -3.45 -6.41
C VAL A 249 17.05 -3.83 -7.32
N GLN A 250 17.11 -4.99 -7.96
CA GLN A 250 15.94 -5.56 -8.63
C GLN A 250 14.96 -6.06 -7.58
N ALA A 251 13.67 -5.73 -7.71
CA ALA A 251 12.66 -6.08 -6.72
C ALA A 251 12.32 -7.59 -6.68
N SER A 252 12.67 -8.35 -7.72
CA SER A 252 12.44 -9.79 -7.86
C SER A 252 13.67 -10.47 -8.43
N THR A 253 13.83 -11.77 -8.21
CA THR A 253 14.81 -12.62 -8.90
C THR A 253 14.51 -12.77 -10.40
N VAL A 254 13.27 -12.46 -10.81
CA VAL A 254 12.85 -12.44 -12.22
C VAL A 254 12.88 -10.98 -12.72
N PRO A 255 13.79 -10.64 -13.68
CA PRO A 255 13.91 -9.28 -14.17
C PRO A 255 12.80 -8.90 -15.17
N LYS A 256 12.74 -7.61 -15.55
CA LYS A 256 11.96 -7.13 -16.69
C LYS A 256 12.34 -7.89 -17.98
N PRO A 257 11.40 -8.05 -18.92
CA PRO A 257 10.02 -7.53 -18.92
C PRO A 257 9.00 -8.42 -18.21
N ARG A 258 9.41 -9.38 -17.42
CA ARG A 258 8.51 -10.36 -16.79
C ARG A 258 8.14 -10.08 -15.34
N SER A 259 8.62 -8.99 -14.76
CA SER A 259 8.31 -8.60 -13.37
C SER A 259 7.86 -7.15 -13.28
N TRP A 260 6.74 -6.91 -12.57
CA TRP A 260 6.20 -5.59 -12.27
C TRP A 260 5.96 -5.49 -10.76
N PRO A 261 6.88 -4.88 -10.01
CA PRO A 261 6.68 -4.69 -8.58
C PRO A 261 5.35 -3.98 -8.28
N GLY A 262 4.65 -4.49 -7.29
CA GLY A 262 3.35 -3.99 -6.87
C GLY A 262 3.45 -3.17 -5.58
N GLY A 263 2.92 -3.72 -4.48
CA GLY A 263 2.98 -3.13 -3.17
C GLY A 263 4.24 -3.53 -2.40
N ALA A 264 4.59 -2.71 -1.42
CA ALA A 264 5.64 -3.03 -0.47
C ALA A 264 5.21 -2.67 0.95
N CYS A 265 5.73 -3.38 1.93
CA CYS A 265 5.53 -3.08 3.34
C CYS A 265 6.79 -3.45 4.13
N ALA A 266 7.01 -2.79 5.27
CA ALA A 266 8.12 -3.06 6.13
C ALA A 266 7.66 -3.46 7.54
N THR A 267 8.38 -4.40 8.14
CA THR A 267 8.19 -4.82 9.52
C THR A 267 9.04 -4.01 10.50
N ALA A 268 8.73 -4.10 11.78
CA ALA A 268 9.48 -3.40 12.82
C ALA A 268 10.94 -3.88 12.95
N ASP A 269 11.25 -5.10 12.53
CA ASP A 269 12.61 -5.67 12.48
C ASP A 269 13.36 -5.30 11.19
N SER A 270 12.91 -4.28 10.48
CA SER A 270 13.52 -3.76 9.26
C SER A 270 13.51 -4.74 8.07
N THR A 271 12.61 -5.72 8.05
CA THR A 271 12.38 -6.54 6.86
C THR A 271 11.41 -5.84 5.93
N LEU A 272 11.78 -5.68 4.67
CA LEU A 272 10.96 -5.11 3.60
C LEU A 272 10.44 -6.24 2.71
N PHE A 273 9.14 -6.26 2.47
CA PHE A 273 8.47 -7.20 1.56
C PHE A 273 7.98 -6.44 0.33
N VAL A 274 8.13 -7.05 -0.85
CA VAL A 274 7.69 -6.49 -2.13
C VAL A 274 6.92 -7.55 -2.91
N SER A 275 5.70 -7.22 -3.33
CA SER A 275 4.93 -8.09 -4.22
C SER A 275 5.37 -7.89 -5.68
N ASN A 276 5.50 -8.99 -6.44
CA ASN A 276 5.99 -8.99 -7.80
C ASN A 276 4.97 -9.63 -8.73
N ARG A 277 4.30 -8.81 -9.54
CA ARG A 277 3.35 -9.27 -10.57
C ARG A 277 4.11 -9.82 -11.78
N GLY A 278 3.55 -10.82 -12.41
CA GLY A 278 4.20 -11.58 -13.48
C GLY A 278 4.88 -12.83 -12.93
N PRO A 279 5.95 -12.74 -12.11
CA PRO A 279 6.46 -13.90 -11.39
C PRO A 279 5.48 -14.47 -10.37
N ASN A 280 4.55 -13.64 -9.90
CA ASN A 280 3.58 -14.00 -8.87
C ASN A 280 4.26 -14.42 -7.57
N THR A 281 5.12 -13.53 -7.07
CA THR A 281 5.95 -13.77 -5.88
C THR A 281 5.87 -12.61 -4.89
N ILE A 282 6.34 -12.86 -3.67
CA ILE A 282 6.73 -11.83 -2.70
C ILE A 282 8.20 -12.04 -2.38
N SER A 283 9.02 -11.02 -2.61
CA SER A 283 10.41 -10.98 -2.19
C SER A 283 10.57 -10.31 -0.83
N ALA A 284 11.52 -10.80 -0.04
CA ALA A 284 11.89 -10.23 1.26
C ALA A 284 13.34 -9.73 1.25
N TRP A 285 13.54 -8.59 1.89
CA TRP A 285 14.79 -7.85 1.91
C TRP A 285 15.10 -7.34 3.31
N GLN A 286 16.32 -7.53 3.79
CA GLN A 286 16.80 -6.90 5.02
C GLN A 286 17.28 -5.48 4.72
N ARG A 287 16.73 -4.49 5.43
CA ARG A 287 17.24 -3.11 5.43
C ARG A 287 18.51 -3.02 6.28
N SER A 288 19.57 -2.41 5.75
CA SER A 288 20.80 -2.12 6.46
C SER A 288 21.37 -0.79 5.94
N GLY A 289 21.03 0.30 6.62
CA GLY A 289 21.31 1.65 6.11
C GLY A 289 20.79 1.84 4.68
N PRO A 290 21.63 2.25 3.72
CA PRO A 290 21.23 2.40 2.33
C PRO A 290 21.13 1.09 1.56
N THR A 291 21.54 -0.04 2.13
CA THR A 291 21.60 -1.33 1.43
C THR A 291 20.33 -2.14 1.66
N ARG A 292 19.96 -2.93 0.64
CA ARG A 292 18.87 -3.92 0.70
C ARG A 292 19.45 -5.28 0.38
N HIS A 293 19.51 -6.17 1.37
CA HIS A 293 20.03 -7.53 1.23
C HIS A 293 18.86 -8.46 0.95
N PHE A 294 18.92 -9.17 -0.18
CA PHE A 294 17.93 -10.19 -0.53
C PHE A 294 17.95 -11.33 0.48
N LEU A 295 16.78 -11.69 0.99
CA LEU A 295 16.61 -12.81 1.92
C LEU A 295 16.05 -14.03 1.19
N CYS A 296 14.89 -13.88 0.57
CA CYS A 296 14.17 -14.96 -0.11
C CYS A 296 13.04 -14.40 -0.96
N GLU A 297 12.43 -15.26 -1.78
CA GLU A 297 11.27 -14.96 -2.59
C GLU A 297 10.33 -16.16 -2.58
N TRP A 298 9.03 -15.95 -2.33
CA TRP A 298 8.02 -16.99 -2.26
C TRP A 298 6.96 -16.82 -3.34
N PRO A 299 6.43 -17.92 -3.88
CA PRO A 299 5.30 -17.86 -4.79
C PRO A 299 4.02 -17.41 -4.07
N THR A 300 3.15 -16.74 -4.81
CA THR A 300 1.84 -16.28 -4.34
C THR A 300 0.73 -16.76 -5.30
N GLY A 301 -0.50 -16.34 -5.02
CA GLY A 301 -1.56 -16.35 -6.02
C GLY A 301 -1.26 -15.35 -7.15
N ASP A 302 -2.12 -15.39 -8.15
CA ASP A 302 -1.96 -14.65 -9.40
C ASP A 302 -1.97 -13.13 -9.17
N TRP A 303 -1.01 -12.43 -9.75
CA TRP A 303 -0.92 -10.99 -9.87
C TRP A 303 -0.99 -10.22 -8.53
N PRO A 304 -0.09 -10.48 -7.56
CA PRO A 304 -0.10 -9.82 -6.24
C PRO A 304 0.15 -8.32 -6.39
N ARG A 305 -0.82 -7.48 -5.97
CA ARG A 305 -0.78 -6.03 -6.23
C ARG A 305 -0.45 -5.19 -5.01
N ALA A 306 -0.88 -5.61 -3.82
CA ALA A 306 -0.71 -4.89 -2.57
C ALA A 306 -0.25 -5.82 -1.43
N LEU A 307 0.43 -5.25 -0.43
CA LEU A 307 0.85 -5.90 0.80
C LEU A 307 0.39 -5.08 2.01
#